data_b1809f5c15ddaf65195ebf5adc1779d0
#
_entry.id   b1809f5c15ddaf65195ebf5adc1779d0
#
_cell.length_a   1.000
_cell.length_b   1.000
_cell.length_c   1.000
_cell.angle_alpha   90.00
_cell.angle_beta   90.00
_cell.angle_gamma   90.00
#
_symmetry.space_group_name_H-M   'P 1'
#
loop_
_entity.id
_entity.type
_entity.pdbx_description
1 polymer ?
#
loop_
_entity_poly.entity_id
_entity_poly.type
_entity_poly.pdbx_seq_one_letter_code
_entity_poly.pdbx_strand_id
1 'polypeptide(L)'
;VAAVPAPEGQEWSEIAEMTDRNGYLVGNPDAPIHMIEYGSLTCPGCAAFSQQAIEPLMKDYVDTGKVSFEFRSFAIHGPIDLALTRLIDCGSPSQAVPLAEQIWATLPTLPQPVQQRSQQLDAALALPEDQRFVAFAETAGLLDFFAARGISRDQARTCLADAKRLSEIAEYSESYGTQDDIRGTPTFIINGTQLDGGSWESVEAALQRAGAR
;
A
#
# COMPACT_ATOMS: atom_id res chain seq x y z
N VAL A 1 -11.61 24.87 0.82
CA VAL A 1 -11.30 24.42 -0.56
C VAL A 1 -12.59 23.97 -1.25
N ALA A 2 -12.77 24.31 -2.53
CA ALA A 2 -13.95 23.92 -3.27
C ALA A 2 -13.89 22.45 -3.70
N ALA A 3 -15.04 21.76 -3.69
CA ALA A 3 -15.16 20.41 -4.24
C ALA A 3 -15.01 20.42 -5.76
N VAL A 4 -14.41 19.39 -6.32
CA VAL A 4 -14.24 19.16 -7.75
C VAL A 4 -14.91 17.84 -8.11
N PRO A 5 -15.93 17.83 -8.98
CA PRO A 5 -16.61 16.60 -9.35
C PRO A 5 -15.67 15.64 -10.10
N ALA A 6 -15.86 14.35 -9.89
CA ALA A 6 -15.19 13.33 -10.68
C ALA A 6 -15.71 13.30 -12.14
N PRO A 7 -15.00 12.64 -13.06
CA PRO A 7 -15.50 12.38 -14.40
C PRO A 7 -16.87 11.70 -14.38
N GLU A 8 -17.68 11.93 -15.41
CA GLU A 8 -19.03 11.39 -15.49
C GLU A 8 -19.05 9.86 -15.33
N GLY A 9 -19.89 9.38 -14.40
CA GLY A 9 -20.06 7.94 -14.13
C GLY A 9 -18.99 7.30 -13.26
N GLN A 10 -18.09 8.09 -12.66
CA GLN A 10 -17.03 7.61 -11.76
C GLN A 10 -17.02 8.39 -10.44
N GLU A 11 -16.46 7.77 -9.40
CA GLU A 11 -16.07 8.46 -8.17
C GLU A 11 -14.55 8.63 -8.13
N TRP A 12 -14.05 9.67 -7.46
CA TRP A 12 -12.61 9.90 -7.38
C TRP A 12 -11.88 8.74 -6.70
N SER A 13 -12.49 8.09 -5.73
CA SER A 13 -11.93 6.92 -5.04
C SER A 13 -11.72 5.68 -5.94
N GLU A 14 -12.34 5.66 -7.13
CA GLU A 14 -12.16 4.60 -8.12
C GLU A 14 -11.01 4.88 -9.10
N ILE A 15 -10.47 6.10 -9.09
CA ILE A 15 -9.43 6.56 -10.00
C ILE A 15 -8.09 6.52 -9.26
N ALA A 16 -7.13 5.77 -9.81
CA ALA A 16 -5.80 5.73 -9.24
C ALA A 16 -4.73 5.64 -10.33
N GLU A 17 -3.57 6.20 -10.01
CA GLU A 17 -2.38 6.15 -10.85
C GLU A 17 -1.14 5.88 -10.00
N MET A 18 -0.10 5.35 -10.64
CA MET A 18 1.21 5.21 -9.99
C MET A 18 1.99 6.52 -10.11
N THR A 19 2.59 6.93 -9.00
CA THR A 19 3.43 8.13 -8.95
C THR A 19 4.89 7.80 -9.31
N ASP A 20 5.69 8.83 -9.57
CA ASP A 20 7.13 8.73 -9.79
C ASP A 20 7.92 8.27 -8.56
N ARG A 21 7.27 8.27 -7.39
CA ARG A 21 7.81 7.73 -6.13
C ARG A 21 7.31 6.32 -5.83
N ASN A 22 6.81 5.59 -6.83
CA ASN A 22 6.24 4.26 -6.68
C ASN A 22 5.09 4.19 -5.67
N GLY A 23 4.36 5.29 -5.50
CA GLY A 23 3.14 5.37 -4.72
C GLY A 23 1.90 5.13 -5.58
N TYR A 24 0.79 4.88 -4.94
CA TYR A 24 -0.53 4.75 -5.58
C TYR A 24 -1.36 5.95 -5.15
N LEU A 25 -1.53 6.89 -6.07
CA LEU A 25 -2.34 8.09 -5.85
C LEU A 25 -3.77 7.78 -6.23
N VAL A 26 -4.66 7.89 -5.25
CA VAL A 26 -6.11 7.71 -5.41
C VAL A 26 -6.79 9.07 -5.33
N GLY A 27 -7.67 9.34 -6.27
CA GLY A 27 -8.44 10.58 -6.28
C GLY A 27 -8.05 11.55 -7.38
N ASN A 28 -8.46 12.80 -7.19
CA ASN A 28 -8.13 13.89 -8.08
C ASN A 28 -6.63 14.22 -8.04
N PRO A 29 -5.87 14.02 -9.13
CA PRO A 29 -4.43 14.32 -9.12
C PRO A 29 -4.12 15.81 -8.90
N ASP A 30 -5.08 16.68 -9.24
CA ASP A 30 -4.98 18.13 -9.05
C ASP A 30 -5.63 18.60 -7.73
N ALA A 31 -5.91 17.69 -6.80
CA ALA A 31 -6.51 18.05 -5.52
C ALA A 31 -5.59 19.01 -4.76
N PRO A 32 -6.14 20.09 -4.16
CA PRO A 32 -5.35 21.08 -3.43
C PRO A 32 -4.76 20.56 -2.12
N ILE A 33 -5.25 19.42 -1.63
CA ILE A 33 -4.74 18.77 -0.44
C ILE A 33 -4.22 17.40 -0.84
N HIS A 34 -2.91 17.20 -0.70
CA HIS A 34 -2.25 15.93 -0.97
C HIS A 34 -1.84 15.25 0.34
N MET A 35 -2.39 14.08 0.58
CA MET A 35 -2.07 13.25 1.73
C MET A 35 -1.26 12.05 1.29
N ILE A 36 -0.11 11.81 1.94
CA ILE A 36 0.72 10.62 1.73
C ILE A 36 0.70 9.78 3.00
N GLU A 37 0.49 8.48 2.84
CA GLU A 37 0.74 7.46 3.85
C GLU A 37 1.93 6.62 3.44
N TYR A 38 2.98 6.61 4.28
CA TYR A 38 4.02 5.57 4.24
C TYR A 38 3.58 4.45 5.18
N GLY A 39 3.21 3.31 4.61
CA GLY A 39 2.68 2.18 5.36
C GLY A 39 3.37 0.88 4.99
N SER A 40 3.46 -0.05 5.95
CA SER A 40 3.89 -1.42 5.70
C SER A 40 2.66 -2.33 5.67
N LEU A 41 2.65 -3.27 4.74
CA LEU A 41 1.52 -4.22 4.56
C LEU A 41 1.42 -5.25 5.70
N THR A 42 2.44 -5.33 6.56
CA THR A 42 2.44 -6.20 7.75
C THR A 42 2.47 -5.40 9.06
N CYS A 43 2.30 -4.09 9.00
CA CYS A 43 2.32 -3.21 10.17
C CYS A 43 0.95 -3.21 10.88
N PRO A 44 0.86 -3.61 12.17
CA PRO A 44 -0.41 -3.58 12.91
C PRO A 44 -0.99 -2.17 13.08
N GLY A 45 -0.14 -1.16 13.23
CA GLY A 45 -0.57 0.25 13.31
C GLY A 45 -1.21 0.74 12.01
N CYS A 46 -0.66 0.33 10.85
CA CYS A 46 -1.24 0.62 9.54
C CYS A 46 -2.60 -0.07 9.36
N ALA A 47 -2.70 -1.33 9.78
CA ALA A 47 -3.98 -2.07 9.78
C ALA A 47 -5.04 -1.39 10.65
N ALA A 48 -4.67 -0.97 11.85
CA ALA A 48 -5.58 -0.27 12.77
C ALA A 48 -6.05 1.07 12.18
N PHE A 49 -5.15 1.83 11.56
CA PHE A 49 -5.50 3.06 10.85
C PHE A 49 -6.46 2.78 9.70
N SER A 50 -6.14 1.83 8.81
CA SER A 50 -6.98 1.48 7.66
C SER A 50 -8.41 1.13 8.07
N GLN A 51 -8.59 0.33 9.12
CA GLN A 51 -9.91 -0.06 9.61
C GLN A 51 -10.80 1.11 10.05
N GLN A 52 -10.19 2.19 10.53
CA GLN A 52 -10.93 3.38 11.00
C GLN A 52 -11.06 4.46 9.92
N ALA A 53 -10.04 4.59 9.09
CA ALA A 53 -9.84 5.75 8.25
C ALA A 53 -10.32 5.58 6.82
N ILE A 54 -10.18 4.38 6.24
CA ILE A 54 -10.27 4.26 4.77
C ILE A 54 -11.65 4.64 4.23
N GLU A 55 -12.71 4.21 4.88
CA GLU A 55 -14.08 4.52 4.44
C GLU A 55 -14.35 6.04 4.51
N PRO A 56 -14.20 6.72 5.67
CA PRO A 56 -14.43 8.16 5.73
C PRO A 56 -13.41 8.95 4.89
N LEU A 57 -12.14 8.53 4.80
CA LEU A 57 -11.14 9.19 3.95
C LEU A 57 -11.58 9.19 2.48
N MET A 58 -11.99 8.04 1.95
CA MET A 58 -12.41 7.93 0.55
C MET A 58 -13.69 8.69 0.31
N LYS A 59 -14.73 8.44 1.09
CA LYS A 59 -16.07 8.98 0.87
C LYS A 59 -16.21 10.46 1.17
N ASP A 60 -15.67 10.89 2.31
CA ASP A 60 -15.92 12.24 2.81
C ASP A 60 -14.85 13.27 2.38
N TYR A 61 -13.69 12.78 1.89
CA TYR A 61 -12.56 13.64 1.50
C TYR A 61 -12.12 13.42 0.05
N VAL A 62 -11.77 12.19 -0.35
CA VAL A 62 -11.26 11.91 -1.69
C VAL A 62 -12.35 12.11 -2.75
N ASP A 63 -13.55 11.58 -2.54
CA ASP A 63 -14.66 11.69 -3.50
C ASP A 63 -15.18 13.12 -3.67
N THR A 64 -14.83 14.02 -2.73
CA THR A 64 -15.09 15.46 -2.92
C THR A 64 -14.16 16.11 -3.93
N GLY A 65 -13.07 15.44 -4.33
CA GLY A 65 -12.01 16.00 -5.18
C GLY A 65 -11.12 17.03 -4.49
N LYS A 66 -11.30 17.26 -3.18
CA LYS A 66 -10.49 18.19 -2.38
C LYS A 66 -9.19 17.59 -1.90
N VAL A 67 -9.16 16.26 -1.72
CA VAL A 67 -8.02 15.50 -1.20
C VAL A 67 -7.65 14.42 -2.21
N SER A 68 -6.35 14.28 -2.49
CA SER A 68 -5.78 13.08 -3.08
C SER A 68 -5.05 12.30 -2.00
N PHE A 69 -5.17 10.97 -2.06
CA PHE A 69 -4.51 10.05 -1.14
C PHE A 69 -3.46 9.24 -1.88
N GLU A 70 -2.21 9.32 -1.45
CA GLU A 70 -1.11 8.52 -1.99
C GLU A 70 -0.63 7.51 -0.95
N PHE A 71 -0.73 6.22 -1.27
CA PHE A 71 -0.15 5.14 -0.47
C PHE A 71 1.22 4.78 -1.01
N ARG A 72 2.25 4.85 -0.17
CA ARG A 72 3.62 4.40 -0.44
C ARG A 72 3.94 3.19 0.42
N SER A 73 4.07 2.03 -0.22
CA SER A 73 4.37 0.78 0.49
C SER A 73 5.84 0.75 0.90
N PHE A 74 6.06 0.87 2.22
CA PHE A 74 7.38 0.85 2.84
C PHE A 74 7.65 -0.55 3.39
N ALA A 75 8.43 -1.36 2.66
CA ALA A 75 8.70 -2.77 2.95
C ALA A 75 9.77 -2.93 4.04
N ILE A 76 9.46 -2.51 5.27
CA ILE A 76 10.40 -2.50 6.40
C ILE A 76 10.51 -3.84 7.15
N HIS A 77 9.62 -4.78 6.89
CA HIS A 77 9.60 -6.08 7.58
C HIS A 77 10.15 -7.23 6.70
N GLY A 78 11.06 -6.91 5.79
CA GLY A 78 11.81 -7.90 5.01
C GLY A 78 11.02 -8.53 3.86
N PRO A 79 11.33 -9.80 3.51
CA PRO A 79 10.83 -10.44 2.31
C PRO A 79 9.32 -10.55 2.20
N ILE A 80 8.62 -10.69 3.32
CA ILE A 80 7.14 -10.75 3.32
C ILE A 80 6.54 -9.43 2.85
N ASP A 81 7.03 -8.30 3.34
CA ASP A 81 6.57 -6.99 2.91
C ASP A 81 6.88 -6.75 1.43
N LEU A 82 8.05 -7.17 0.97
CA LEU A 82 8.45 -7.03 -0.44
C LEU A 82 7.58 -7.89 -1.36
N ALA A 83 7.30 -9.13 -0.98
CA ALA A 83 6.41 -10.02 -1.73
C ALA A 83 4.98 -9.45 -1.81
N LEU A 84 4.43 -8.97 -0.69
CA LEU A 84 3.10 -8.36 -0.64
C LEU A 84 3.05 -7.07 -1.47
N THR A 85 4.07 -6.22 -1.38
CA THR A 85 4.17 -4.99 -2.19
C THR A 85 4.18 -5.31 -3.68
N ARG A 86 4.96 -6.32 -4.10
CA ARG A 86 4.97 -6.75 -5.50
C ARG A 86 3.62 -7.29 -5.96
N LEU A 87 2.89 -7.97 -5.07
CA LEU A 87 1.58 -8.55 -5.39
C LEU A 87 0.49 -7.49 -5.53
N ILE A 88 0.47 -6.44 -4.72
CA ILE A 88 -0.46 -5.31 -4.94
C ILE A 88 -0.11 -4.50 -6.19
N ASP A 89 1.16 -4.48 -6.59
CA ASP A 89 1.67 -3.85 -7.81
C ASP A 89 1.36 -4.67 -9.08
N CYS A 90 0.88 -5.89 -8.92
CA CYS A 90 0.69 -6.85 -10.02
C CYS A 90 -0.56 -6.57 -10.86
N GLY A 91 -1.53 -5.86 -10.31
CA GLY A 91 -2.76 -5.46 -10.99
C GLY A 91 -2.70 -4.03 -11.54
N SER A 92 -3.86 -3.45 -11.77
CA SER A 92 -3.97 -2.03 -12.07
C SER A 92 -3.72 -1.16 -10.83
N PRO A 93 -3.29 0.10 -10.97
CA PRO A 93 -3.12 1.00 -9.83
C PRO A 93 -4.36 1.13 -8.93
N SER A 94 -5.57 1.07 -9.52
CA SER A 94 -6.83 1.14 -8.76
C SER A 94 -7.10 -0.09 -7.88
N GLN A 95 -6.41 -1.19 -8.10
CA GLN A 95 -6.51 -2.39 -7.26
C GLN A 95 -5.57 -2.36 -6.06
N ALA A 96 -4.52 -1.54 -6.07
CA ALA A 96 -3.45 -1.60 -5.08
C ALA A 96 -3.93 -1.27 -3.66
N VAL A 97 -4.60 -0.14 -3.46
CA VAL A 97 -5.12 0.26 -2.13
C VAL A 97 -6.19 -0.70 -1.63
N PRO A 98 -7.21 -1.10 -2.41
CA PRO A 98 -8.16 -2.14 -2.00
C PRO A 98 -7.51 -3.47 -1.62
N LEU A 99 -6.47 -3.91 -2.31
CA LEU A 99 -5.71 -5.11 -1.95
C LEU A 99 -4.94 -4.92 -0.64
N ALA A 100 -4.33 -3.76 -0.42
CA ALA A 100 -3.68 -3.41 0.85
C ALA A 100 -4.66 -3.48 2.03
N GLU A 101 -5.87 -2.94 1.87
CA GLU A 101 -6.94 -3.02 2.86
C GLU A 101 -7.32 -4.47 3.19
N GLN A 102 -7.42 -5.32 2.17
CA GLN A 102 -7.70 -6.76 2.35
C GLN A 102 -6.58 -7.48 3.11
N ILE A 103 -5.32 -7.12 2.84
CA ILE A 103 -4.17 -7.65 3.58
C ILE A 103 -4.26 -7.23 5.05
N TRP A 104 -4.47 -5.95 5.34
CA TRP A 104 -4.59 -5.45 6.70
C TRP A 104 -5.79 -6.02 7.45
N ALA A 105 -6.92 -6.24 6.79
CA ALA A 105 -8.10 -6.87 7.39
C ALA A 105 -7.83 -8.32 7.84
N THR A 106 -6.89 -9.02 7.19
CA THR A 106 -6.52 -10.41 7.49
C THR A 106 -5.17 -10.55 8.19
N LEU A 107 -4.52 -9.45 8.54
CA LEU A 107 -3.17 -9.43 9.10
C LEU A 107 -2.97 -10.37 10.31
N PRO A 108 -3.91 -10.51 11.25
CA PRO A 108 -3.76 -11.45 12.36
C PRO A 108 -3.55 -12.91 11.95
N THR A 109 -3.97 -13.28 10.73
CA THR A 109 -3.85 -14.64 10.20
C THR A 109 -2.66 -14.85 9.26
N LEU A 110 -2.06 -13.75 8.73
CA LEU A 110 -0.92 -13.82 7.79
C LEU A 110 0.41 -14.21 8.46
N PRO A 111 0.81 -13.66 9.63
CA PRO A 111 2.10 -13.97 10.25
C PRO A 111 2.24 -15.40 10.76
N GLN A 112 1.16 -16.05 11.17
CA GLN A 112 1.21 -17.41 11.74
C GLN A 112 1.68 -18.46 10.75
N PRO A 113 1.16 -18.53 9.51
CA PRO A 113 1.71 -19.42 8.49
C PRO A 113 3.18 -19.16 8.18
N VAL A 114 3.60 -17.89 8.19
CA VAL A 114 4.99 -17.48 7.94
C VAL A 114 5.90 -18.00 9.05
N GLN A 115 5.54 -17.83 10.31
CA GLN A 115 6.35 -18.32 11.45
C GLN A 115 6.47 -19.84 11.50
N GLN A 116 5.38 -20.57 11.22
CA GLN A 116 5.37 -22.03 11.22
C GLN A 116 6.16 -22.66 10.07
N ARG A 117 6.42 -21.89 9.01
CA ARG A 117 7.11 -22.35 7.79
C ARG A 117 8.44 -21.66 7.56
N SER A 118 9.07 -21.14 8.62
CA SER A 118 10.29 -20.33 8.50
C SER A 118 11.42 -21.03 7.73
N GLN A 119 11.66 -22.32 7.97
CA GLN A 119 12.69 -23.06 7.25
C GLN A 119 12.39 -23.19 5.74
N GLN A 120 11.13 -23.43 5.38
CA GLN A 120 10.73 -23.51 3.99
C GLN A 120 10.78 -22.14 3.28
N LEU A 121 10.47 -21.07 4.01
CA LEU A 121 10.59 -19.71 3.50
C LEU A 121 12.05 -19.30 3.29
N ASP A 122 12.93 -19.64 4.22
CA ASP A 122 14.38 -19.43 4.10
C ASP A 122 14.95 -20.22 2.90
N ALA A 123 14.53 -21.47 2.73
CA ALA A 123 14.92 -22.29 1.58
C ALA A 123 14.44 -21.69 0.25
N ALA A 124 13.22 -21.13 0.21
CA ALA A 124 12.72 -20.45 -0.97
C ALA A 124 13.56 -19.22 -1.35
N LEU A 125 13.96 -18.41 -0.36
CA LEU A 125 14.80 -17.24 -0.58
C LEU A 125 16.23 -17.56 -1.05
N ALA A 126 16.70 -18.79 -0.84
CA ALA A 126 17.99 -19.27 -1.33
C ALA A 126 17.97 -19.66 -2.83
N LEU A 127 16.81 -19.71 -3.47
CA LEU A 127 16.66 -20.00 -4.88
C LEU A 127 17.17 -18.83 -5.77
N PRO A 128 17.38 -19.07 -7.09
CA PRO A 128 17.66 -18.01 -8.05
C PRO A 128 16.64 -16.86 -8.00
N GLU A 129 17.05 -15.67 -8.43
CA GLU A 129 16.26 -14.43 -8.29
C GLU A 129 14.86 -14.52 -8.90
N ASP A 130 14.73 -15.15 -10.05
CA ASP A 130 13.46 -15.34 -10.77
C ASP A 130 12.54 -16.41 -10.14
N GLN A 131 13.02 -17.15 -9.13
CA GLN A 131 12.30 -18.24 -8.51
C GLN A 131 11.99 -17.99 -7.03
N ARG A 132 12.86 -17.24 -6.33
CA ARG A 132 12.81 -17.11 -4.87
C ARG A 132 11.50 -16.54 -4.33
N PHE A 133 10.99 -15.47 -4.91
CA PHE A 133 9.75 -14.85 -4.45
C PHE A 133 8.50 -15.59 -4.90
N VAL A 134 8.54 -16.31 -6.02
CA VAL A 134 7.47 -17.23 -6.42
C VAL A 134 7.34 -18.33 -5.38
N ALA A 135 8.44 -19.02 -5.05
CA ALA A 135 8.46 -20.10 -4.06
C ALA A 135 8.12 -19.60 -2.64
N PHE A 136 8.60 -18.41 -2.28
CA PHE A 136 8.27 -17.75 -1.01
C PHE A 136 6.77 -17.51 -0.89
N ALA A 137 6.15 -16.90 -1.90
CA ALA A 137 4.73 -16.59 -1.90
C ALA A 137 3.86 -17.85 -1.91
N GLU A 138 4.25 -18.90 -2.65
CA GLU A 138 3.56 -20.19 -2.63
C GLU A 138 3.61 -20.81 -1.23
N THR A 139 4.79 -20.84 -0.61
CA THR A 139 4.97 -21.38 0.74
C THR A 139 4.19 -20.61 1.80
N ALA A 140 4.12 -19.28 1.66
CA ALA A 140 3.37 -18.41 2.57
C ALA A 140 1.84 -18.44 2.33
N GLY A 141 1.36 -19.09 1.27
CA GLY A 141 -0.07 -19.14 0.92
C GLY A 141 -0.60 -17.88 0.26
N LEU A 142 0.29 -17.00 -0.22
CA LEU A 142 -0.10 -15.71 -0.80
C LEU A 142 -0.77 -15.85 -2.17
N LEU A 143 -0.41 -16.85 -2.97
CA LEU A 143 -1.00 -17.03 -4.29
C LEU A 143 -2.51 -17.28 -4.20
N ASP A 144 -2.95 -18.10 -3.25
CA ASP A 144 -4.36 -18.37 -3.03
C ASP A 144 -5.10 -17.15 -2.47
N PHE A 145 -4.46 -16.43 -1.56
CA PHE A 145 -5.01 -15.18 -1.02
C PHE A 145 -5.31 -14.16 -2.13
N PHE A 146 -4.36 -13.93 -3.02
CA PHE A 146 -4.51 -12.96 -4.10
C PHE A 146 -5.41 -13.48 -5.23
N ALA A 147 -5.42 -14.79 -5.53
CA ALA A 147 -6.31 -15.38 -6.50
C ALA A 147 -7.79 -15.18 -6.16
N ALA A 148 -8.14 -15.24 -4.87
CA ALA A 148 -9.47 -14.93 -4.39
C ALA A 148 -9.85 -13.45 -4.49
N ARG A 149 -8.89 -12.58 -4.81
CA ARG A 149 -9.03 -11.10 -4.82
C ARG A 149 -8.67 -10.46 -6.16
N GLY A 150 -8.69 -11.23 -7.23
CA GLY A 150 -8.58 -10.71 -8.60
C GLY A 150 -7.17 -10.73 -9.21
N ILE A 151 -6.16 -11.25 -8.52
CA ILE A 151 -4.82 -11.51 -9.08
C ILE A 151 -4.65 -13.02 -9.23
N SER A 152 -4.77 -13.55 -10.45
CA SER A 152 -4.68 -14.99 -10.68
C SER A 152 -3.32 -15.55 -10.24
N ARG A 153 -3.25 -16.86 -9.92
CA ARG A 153 -1.98 -17.50 -9.55
C ARG A 153 -0.91 -17.36 -10.62
N ASP A 154 -1.27 -17.48 -11.89
CA ASP A 154 -0.32 -17.35 -13.01
C ASP A 154 0.17 -15.91 -13.15
N GLN A 155 -0.70 -14.92 -13.01
CA GLN A 155 -0.33 -13.51 -12.97
C GLN A 155 0.60 -13.22 -11.79
N ALA A 156 0.27 -13.70 -10.61
CA ALA A 156 1.10 -13.54 -9.41
C ALA A 156 2.50 -14.17 -9.59
N ARG A 157 2.60 -15.37 -10.16
CA ARG A 157 3.88 -16.02 -10.46
C ARG A 157 4.71 -15.21 -11.44
N THR A 158 4.10 -14.72 -12.52
CA THR A 158 4.78 -13.87 -13.52
C THR A 158 5.31 -12.59 -12.85
N CYS A 159 4.52 -11.92 -12.03
CA CYS A 159 4.94 -10.72 -11.31
C CYS A 159 6.10 -11.00 -10.34
N LEU A 160 6.01 -12.08 -9.56
CA LEU A 160 7.01 -12.44 -8.57
C LEU A 160 8.32 -12.99 -9.18
N ALA A 161 8.28 -13.45 -10.44
CA ALA A 161 9.47 -13.85 -11.20
C ALA A 161 10.22 -12.64 -11.80
N ASP A 162 9.62 -11.47 -11.84
CA ASP A 162 10.24 -10.24 -12.33
C ASP A 162 11.21 -9.65 -11.28
N ALA A 163 12.43 -10.18 -11.27
CA ALA A 163 13.48 -9.77 -10.33
C ALA A 163 13.84 -8.28 -10.47
N LYS A 164 13.77 -7.73 -11.69
CA LYS A 164 14.05 -6.31 -11.93
C LYS A 164 13.02 -5.43 -11.21
N ARG A 165 11.74 -5.73 -11.37
CA ARG A 165 10.68 -4.94 -10.72
C ARG A 165 10.74 -5.06 -9.19
N LEU A 166 11.04 -6.24 -8.67
CA LEU A 166 11.26 -6.45 -7.23
C LEU A 166 12.43 -5.60 -6.69
N SER A 167 13.53 -5.51 -7.45
CA SER A 167 14.67 -4.65 -7.09
C SER A 167 14.28 -3.17 -7.08
N GLU A 168 13.55 -2.70 -8.08
CA GLU A 168 13.04 -1.32 -8.14
C GLU A 168 12.16 -0.99 -6.93
N ILE A 169 11.23 -1.88 -6.57
CA ILE A 169 10.38 -1.71 -5.38
C ILE A 169 11.21 -1.64 -4.10
N ALA A 170 12.23 -2.50 -3.97
CA ALA A 170 13.12 -2.48 -2.81
C ALA A 170 13.92 -1.16 -2.73
N GLU A 171 14.42 -0.66 -3.87
CA GLU A 171 15.14 0.62 -3.95
C GLU A 171 14.24 1.81 -3.57
N TYR A 172 13.00 1.86 -4.06
CA TYR A 172 12.04 2.89 -3.63
C TYR A 172 11.78 2.82 -2.14
N SER A 173 11.52 1.61 -1.62
CA SER A 173 11.30 1.40 -0.19
C SER A 173 12.49 1.88 0.65
N GLU A 174 13.73 1.57 0.25
CA GLU A 174 14.94 2.07 0.91
C GLU A 174 15.02 3.60 0.84
N SER A 175 14.65 4.19 -0.29
CA SER A 175 14.68 5.65 -0.48
C SER A 175 13.72 6.40 0.45
N TYR A 176 12.63 5.79 0.87
CA TYR A 176 11.72 6.41 1.84
C TYR A 176 12.40 6.65 3.20
N GLY A 177 13.24 5.69 3.63
CA GLY A 177 14.03 5.86 4.85
C GLY A 177 15.21 6.80 4.69
N THR A 178 15.93 6.73 3.57
CA THR A 178 17.21 7.44 3.37
C THR A 178 17.06 8.86 2.80
N GLN A 179 16.10 9.06 1.90
CA GLN A 179 15.89 10.36 1.24
C GLN A 179 14.72 11.13 1.85
N ASP A 180 13.61 10.45 2.17
CA ASP A 180 12.42 11.09 2.72
C ASP A 180 12.42 11.14 4.25
N ASP A 181 13.45 10.57 4.90
CA ASP A 181 13.66 10.53 6.35
C ASP A 181 12.49 9.88 7.13
N ILE A 182 11.82 8.90 6.52
CA ILE A 182 10.73 8.17 7.16
C ILE A 182 11.31 7.13 8.12
N ARG A 183 10.97 7.21 9.41
CA ARG A 183 11.56 6.39 10.48
C ARG A 183 10.69 5.22 10.91
N GLY A 184 9.46 5.13 10.44
CA GLY A 184 8.53 4.07 10.81
C GLY A 184 7.20 4.20 10.09
N THR A 185 6.30 3.25 10.37
CA THR A 185 4.97 3.18 9.77
C THR A 185 3.87 3.02 10.82
N PRO A 186 2.68 3.57 10.59
CA PRO A 186 2.37 4.52 9.52
C PRO A 186 3.01 5.90 9.76
N THR A 187 3.39 6.58 8.69
CA THR A 187 3.80 7.99 8.71
C THR A 187 2.96 8.74 7.69
N PHE A 188 2.39 9.87 8.10
CA PHE A 188 1.50 10.69 7.27
C PHE A 188 2.11 12.04 6.97
N ILE A 189 1.98 12.46 5.71
CA ILE A 189 2.39 13.78 5.24
C ILE A 189 1.20 14.45 4.56
N ILE A 190 0.84 15.66 4.97
CA ILE A 190 -0.20 16.47 4.34
C ILE A 190 0.44 17.75 3.80
N ASN A 191 0.35 17.97 2.49
CA ASN A 191 0.93 19.12 1.81
C ASN A 191 2.40 19.38 2.22
N GLY A 192 3.21 18.31 2.28
CA GLY A 192 4.64 18.38 2.63
C GLY A 192 4.96 18.47 4.12
N THR A 193 3.94 18.50 4.99
CA THR A 193 4.13 18.53 6.44
C THR A 193 3.87 17.16 7.05
N GLN A 194 4.89 16.60 7.70
CA GLN A 194 4.76 15.36 8.43
C GLN A 194 3.93 15.57 9.71
N LEU A 195 2.99 14.67 9.98
CA LEU A 195 2.16 14.72 11.17
C LEU A 195 2.85 14.04 12.36
N ASP A 196 2.63 14.59 13.55
CA ASP A 196 2.95 13.95 14.81
C ASP A 196 1.80 13.02 15.20
N GLY A 197 1.97 11.71 14.96
CA GLY A 197 0.96 10.69 15.26
C GLY A 197 0.30 10.09 14.03
N GLY A 198 -0.40 8.97 14.24
CA GLY A 198 -0.94 8.12 13.19
C GLY A 198 -2.39 7.69 13.41
N SER A 199 -3.17 8.36 14.28
CA SER A 199 -4.59 8.07 14.44
C SER A 199 -5.42 8.76 13.36
N TRP A 200 -6.56 8.16 12.99
CA TRP A 200 -7.50 8.80 12.08
C TRP A 200 -7.94 10.18 12.59
N GLU A 201 -8.23 10.30 13.86
CA GLU A 201 -8.62 11.58 14.46
C GLU A 201 -7.58 12.70 14.22
N SER A 202 -6.30 12.39 14.38
CA SER A 202 -5.22 13.36 14.14
C SER A 202 -5.07 13.72 12.66
N VAL A 203 -5.19 12.73 11.78
CA VAL A 203 -5.13 12.91 10.32
C VAL A 203 -6.34 13.72 9.83
N GLU A 204 -7.53 13.35 10.26
CA GLU A 204 -8.76 14.07 9.90
C GLU A 204 -8.71 15.54 10.32
N ALA A 205 -8.29 15.80 11.56
CA ALA A 205 -8.12 17.17 12.04
C ALA A 205 -7.12 17.97 11.21
N ALA A 206 -6.05 17.32 10.71
CA ALA A 206 -5.08 17.97 9.83
C ALA A 206 -5.65 18.26 8.45
N LEU A 207 -6.42 17.33 7.85
CA LEU A 207 -7.13 17.54 6.57
C LEU A 207 -8.11 18.71 6.69
N GLN A 208 -8.87 18.78 7.78
CA GLN A 208 -9.81 19.86 8.02
C GLN A 208 -9.12 21.23 8.20
N ARG A 209 -7.98 21.27 8.90
CA ARG A 209 -7.15 22.49 8.99
C ARG A 209 -6.57 22.92 7.65
N ALA A 210 -6.26 21.97 6.77
CA ALA A 210 -5.81 22.25 5.41
C ALA A 210 -6.93 22.78 4.49
N GLY A 211 -8.18 22.74 4.93
CA GLY A 211 -9.32 23.29 4.20
C GLY A 211 -10.26 22.25 3.57
N ALA A 212 -10.17 21.00 4.00
CA ALA A 212 -11.01 19.92 3.45
C ALA A 212 -12.47 19.92 3.95
N ARG A 213 -12.83 20.84 4.83
CA ARG A 213 -14.23 21.00 5.33
C ARG A 213 -15.18 21.50 4.27
#